data_8f8feb8da586519178816d35afc51873
#
_entry.id   8f8feb8da586519178816d35afc51873
#
_cell.length_a   1.000
_cell.length_b   1.000
_cell.length_c   1.000
_cell.angle_alpha   90.00
_cell.angle_beta   90.00
_cell.angle_gamma   90.00
#
_symmetry.space_group_name_H-M   'P 1'
#
loop_
_entity.id
_entity.type
_entity.pdbx_description
1 polymer ?
#
loop_
_entity_poly.entity_id
_entity_poly.type
_entity_poly.pdbx_seq_one_letter_code
_entity_poly.pdbx_strand_id
1 'polypeptide(L)'
;MDWSAELAAVMPPPALEQRHPVPQPAEWTAVEEALGRAIPADYTAFMAEWGPGGIGDFIRLFAPNGARPAVRMPDATLGPVRSYETLKAHHPQTFTMPVFPQDGGLMPFAVTDNGDYLGWIVGPGGPETWPVGIWGEDEGVAEVFPMSFGPFIVELVKGELRPQAFPEDLWDNLPLSFEPRAQSR
;
A
#
# COMPACT_ATOMS: atom_id res chain seq x y z
N MET A 1 6.19 16.14 12.69
CA MET A 1 5.47 16.80 11.57
C MET A 1 4.20 16.01 11.37
N ASP A 2 3.05 16.68 11.23
CA ASP A 2 1.76 16.01 11.02
C ASP A 2 1.63 15.70 9.53
N TRP A 3 1.93 14.47 9.16
CA TRP A 3 1.89 14.00 7.77
C TRP A 3 0.49 14.14 7.15
N SER A 4 -0.59 13.98 7.94
CA SER A 4 -1.96 14.08 7.45
C SER A 4 -2.31 15.51 7.04
N ALA A 5 -1.96 16.50 7.86
CA ALA A 5 -2.15 17.91 7.53
C ALA A 5 -1.31 18.32 6.30
N GLU A 6 -0.09 17.81 6.18
CA GLU A 6 0.79 18.06 5.03
C GLU A 6 0.22 17.43 3.75
N LEU A 7 -0.26 16.19 3.82
CA LEU A 7 -0.90 15.52 2.70
C LEU A 7 -2.17 16.25 2.26
N ALA A 8 -3.04 16.63 3.20
CA ALA A 8 -4.29 17.35 2.91
C ALA A 8 -4.06 18.70 2.22
N ALA A 9 -2.90 19.34 2.45
CA ALA A 9 -2.55 20.60 1.78
C ALA A 9 -2.23 20.42 0.29
N VAL A 10 -1.74 19.25 -0.13
CA VAL A 10 -1.34 18.97 -1.52
C VAL A 10 -2.30 18.03 -2.24
N MET A 11 -2.94 17.12 -1.51
CA MET A 11 -3.94 16.18 -2.00
C MET A 11 -5.12 16.18 -1.03
N PRO A 12 -6.06 17.14 -1.14
CA PRO A 12 -7.20 17.24 -0.21
C PRO A 12 -8.05 15.97 -0.20
N PRO A 13 -8.57 15.55 0.98
CA PRO A 13 -9.53 14.46 1.04
C PRO A 13 -10.75 14.76 0.15
N PRO A 14 -11.32 13.76 -0.53
CA PRO A 14 -12.51 13.96 -1.35
C PRO A 14 -13.72 14.37 -0.49
N ALA A 15 -14.69 15.07 -1.09
CA ALA A 15 -15.93 15.39 -0.41
C ALA A 15 -16.66 14.13 0.07
N LEU A 16 -17.40 14.22 1.18
CA LEU A 16 -18.02 13.04 1.83
C LEU A 16 -18.91 12.23 0.88
N GLU A 17 -19.66 12.91 0.00
CA GLU A 17 -20.53 12.28 -1.00
C GLU A 17 -19.79 11.55 -2.12
N GLN A 18 -18.49 11.80 -2.25
CA GLN A 18 -17.62 11.16 -3.25
C GLN A 18 -16.82 10.00 -2.68
N ARG A 19 -16.73 9.88 -1.34
CA ARG A 19 -15.98 8.83 -0.68
C ARG A 19 -16.67 7.49 -0.79
N HIS A 20 -15.92 6.43 -0.95
CA HIS A 20 -16.39 5.11 -0.59
C HIS A 20 -16.65 5.04 0.93
N PRO A 21 -17.54 4.14 1.38
CA PRO A 21 -17.71 3.89 2.81
C PRO A 21 -16.35 3.62 3.47
N VAL A 22 -16.08 4.32 4.55
CA VAL A 22 -14.85 4.15 5.33
C VAL A 22 -14.90 2.78 6.03
N PRO A 23 -13.81 1.99 6.00
CA PRO A 23 -13.76 0.72 6.71
C PRO A 23 -14.01 0.91 8.21
N GLN A 24 -14.87 0.06 8.77
CA GLN A 24 -15.23 0.12 10.19
C GLN A 24 -14.16 -0.59 11.05
N PRO A 25 -14.02 -0.25 12.34
CA PRO A 25 -13.04 -0.88 13.23
C PRO A 25 -13.11 -2.42 13.25
N ALA A 26 -14.31 -3.00 13.23
CA ALA A 26 -14.48 -4.44 13.21
C ALA A 26 -13.97 -5.11 11.91
N GLU A 27 -14.01 -4.39 10.78
CA GLU A 27 -13.47 -4.89 9.51
C GLU A 27 -11.94 -4.92 9.53
N TRP A 28 -11.31 -3.89 10.14
CA TRP A 28 -9.86 -3.88 10.37
C TRP A 28 -9.43 -5.02 11.30
N THR A 29 -10.13 -5.21 12.43
CA THR A 29 -9.86 -6.33 13.35
C THR A 29 -9.90 -7.68 12.64
N ALA A 30 -10.91 -7.92 11.80
CA ALA A 30 -11.03 -9.16 11.04
C ALA A 30 -9.86 -9.37 10.04
N VAL A 31 -9.38 -8.28 9.42
CA VAL A 31 -8.20 -8.32 8.54
C VAL A 31 -6.94 -8.64 9.34
N GLU A 32 -6.71 -7.96 10.46
CA GLU A 32 -5.54 -8.19 11.32
C GLU A 32 -5.48 -9.62 11.87
N GLU A 33 -6.63 -10.16 12.29
CA GLU A 33 -6.75 -11.56 12.70
C GLU A 33 -6.38 -12.53 11.56
N ALA A 34 -6.87 -12.28 10.35
CA ALA A 34 -6.58 -13.11 9.18
C ALA A 34 -5.12 -13.01 8.71
N LEU A 35 -4.49 -11.84 8.84
CA LEU A 35 -3.10 -11.62 8.47
C LEU A 35 -2.11 -12.05 9.57
N GLY A 36 -2.57 -12.15 10.83
CA GLY A 36 -1.71 -12.41 11.99
C GLY A 36 -0.76 -11.24 12.32
N ARG A 37 -1.05 -10.06 11.81
CA ARG A 37 -0.27 -8.82 12.01
C ARG A 37 -1.20 -7.62 12.03
N ALA A 38 -0.88 -6.63 12.87
CA ALA A 38 -1.60 -5.37 12.92
C ALA A 38 -1.35 -4.52 11.66
N ILE A 39 -2.32 -3.68 11.33
CA ILE A 39 -2.20 -2.68 10.25
C ILE A 39 -1.65 -1.38 10.86
N PRO A 40 -0.66 -0.71 10.23
CA PRO A 40 -0.13 0.57 10.71
C PRO A 40 -1.22 1.63 10.91
N ALA A 41 -1.14 2.36 12.02
CA ALA A 41 -2.16 3.35 12.41
C ALA A 41 -2.25 4.53 11.44
N ASP A 42 -1.15 4.92 10.80
CA ASP A 42 -1.13 5.95 9.77
C ASP A 42 -1.91 5.53 8.52
N TYR A 43 -1.91 4.24 8.16
CA TYR A 43 -2.72 3.73 7.05
C TYR A 43 -4.22 3.72 7.38
N THR A 44 -4.59 3.28 8.57
CA THR A 44 -6.01 3.30 8.99
C THR A 44 -6.52 4.74 9.14
N ALA A 45 -5.68 5.68 9.60
CA ALA A 45 -5.99 7.11 9.64
C ALA A 45 -6.17 7.69 8.22
N PHE A 46 -5.30 7.36 7.27
CA PHE A 46 -5.47 7.72 5.87
C PHE A 46 -6.82 7.23 5.33
N MET A 47 -7.15 5.96 5.54
CA MET A 47 -8.42 5.38 5.08
C MET A 47 -9.65 6.03 5.74
N ALA A 48 -9.51 6.55 6.96
CA ALA A 48 -10.57 7.28 7.63
C ALA A 48 -10.84 8.66 7.00
N GLU A 49 -9.82 9.32 6.45
CA GLU A 49 -9.94 10.66 5.85
C GLU A 49 -10.18 10.61 4.35
N TRP A 50 -9.43 9.81 3.60
CA TRP A 50 -9.54 9.72 2.12
C TRP A 50 -10.51 8.62 1.68
N GLY A 51 -10.66 7.58 2.47
CA GLY A 51 -11.42 6.38 2.11
C GLY A 51 -10.65 5.45 1.16
N PRO A 52 -11.24 4.28 0.82
CA PRO A 52 -10.73 3.40 -0.22
C PRO A 52 -10.69 4.08 -1.58
N GLY A 53 -9.58 3.95 -2.29
CA GLY A 53 -9.39 4.61 -3.57
C GLY A 53 -8.03 4.31 -4.22
N GLY A 54 -7.62 5.18 -5.11
CA GLY A 54 -6.33 5.14 -5.79
C GLY A 54 -5.61 6.48 -5.77
N ILE A 55 -4.37 6.49 -6.21
CA ILE A 55 -3.51 7.67 -6.26
C ILE A 55 -2.87 7.75 -7.65
N GLY A 56 -2.98 8.91 -8.30
CA GLY A 56 -2.39 9.21 -9.60
C GLY A 56 -2.97 8.37 -10.75
N ASP A 57 -4.18 7.84 -10.62
CA ASP A 57 -4.82 6.86 -11.52
C ASP A 57 -3.91 5.63 -11.82
N PHE A 58 -2.94 5.37 -10.95
CA PHE A 58 -1.91 4.35 -11.11
C PHE A 58 -1.83 3.38 -9.93
N ILE A 59 -1.96 3.87 -8.68
CA ILE A 59 -1.83 3.06 -7.46
C ILE A 59 -3.22 2.74 -6.92
N ARG A 60 -3.52 1.46 -6.67
CA ARG A 60 -4.78 0.97 -6.08
C ARG A 60 -4.54 0.52 -4.66
N LEU A 61 -5.10 1.23 -3.69
CA LEU A 61 -4.95 0.92 -2.26
C LEU A 61 -5.87 -0.23 -1.86
N PHE A 62 -5.39 -1.11 -0.98
CA PHE A 62 -6.18 -2.23 -0.46
C PHE A 62 -6.97 -1.80 0.79
N ALA A 63 -8.20 -2.26 0.90
CA ALA A 63 -9.03 -1.97 2.06
C ALA A 63 -9.89 -3.20 2.44
N PRO A 64 -10.33 -3.32 3.71
CA PRO A 64 -11.20 -4.41 4.14
C PRO A 64 -12.46 -4.54 3.29
N ASN A 65 -13.06 -3.40 2.93
CA ASN A 65 -14.27 -3.28 2.14
C ASN A 65 -14.00 -2.89 0.67
N GLY A 66 -12.80 -3.21 0.15
CA GLY A 66 -12.46 -2.95 -1.24
C GLY A 66 -13.53 -3.45 -2.22
N ALA A 67 -13.86 -2.64 -3.22
CA ALA A 67 -14.99 -2.89 -4.14
C ALA A 67 -14.81 -4.17 -4.99
N ARG A 68 -13.57 -4.57 -5.24
CA ARG A 68 -13.22 -5.78 -6.02
C ARG A 68 -12.31 -6.70 -5.22
N PRO A 69 -12.32 -8.02 -5.50
CA PRO A 69 -11.41 -8.97 -4.82
C PRO A 69 -9.93 -8.57 -4.90
N ALA A 70 -9.50 -8.00 -6.02
CA ALA A 70 -8.11 -7.59 -6.26
C ALA A 70 -7.61 -6.44 -5.35
N VAL A 71 -8.52 -5.74 -4.68
CA VAL A 71 -8.20 -4.65 -3.74
C VAL A 71 -8.84 -4.87 -2.36
N ARG A 72 -9.46 -6.03 -2.12
CA ARG A 72 -10.11 -6.36 -0.85
C ARG A 72 -9.19 -7.18 0.04
N MET A 73 -8.86 -6.63 1.21
CA MET A 73 -8.12 -7.34 2.25
C MET A 73 -9.02 -8.39 2.94
N PRO A 74 -8.47 -9.53 3.40
CA PRO A 74 -7.06 -9.89 3.37
C PRO A 74 -6.58 -10.53 2.05
N ASP A 75 -7.47 -10.90 1.14
CA ASP A 75 -7.12 -11.68 -0.06
C ASP A 75 -6.18 -10.93 -1.01
N ALA A 76 -6.38 -9.61 -1.17
CA ALA A 76 -5.50 -8.75 -1.96
C ALA A 76 -4.06 -8.72 -1.41
N THR A 77 -3.89 -8.81 -0.09
CA THR A 77 -2.59 -8.90 0.58
C THR A 77 -1.98 -10.30 0.43
N LEU A 78 -2.77 -11.35 0.70
CA LEU A 78 -2.26 -12.73 0.74
C LEU A 78 -2.05 -13.36 -0.63
N GLY A 79 -2.75 -12.91 -1.67
CA GLY A 79 -2.58 -13.39 -3.04
C GLY A 79 -1.14 -13.25 -3.54
N PRO A 80 -0.59 -12.02 -3.59
CA PRO A 80 0.81 -11.78 -3.97
C PRO A 80 1.82 -12.53 -3.11
N VAL A 81 1.57 -12.61 -1.80
CA VAL A 81 2.46 -13.34 -0.86
C VAL A 81 2.55 -14.82 -1.26
N ARG A 82 1.42 -15.49 -1.55
CA ARG A 82 1.42 -16.88 -2.01
C ARG A 82 2.14 -17.06 -3.36
N SER A 83 1.99 -16.10 -4.27
CA SER A 83 2.71 -16.08 -5.54
C SER A 83 4.22 -15.95 -5.31
N TYR A 84 4.64 -15.02 -4.45
CA TYR A 84 6.05 -14.85 -4.09
C TYR A 84 6.63 -16.11 -3.42
N GLU A 85 5.90 -16.74 -2.50
CA GLU A 85 6.32 -18.01 -1.86
C GLU A 85 6.57 -19.10 -2.90
N THR A 86 5.69 -19.21 -3.89
CA THR A 86 5.85 -20.17 -4.99
C THR A 86 7.08 -19.87 -5.84
N LEU A 87 7.28 -18.62 -6.21
CA LEU A 87 8.46 -18.17 -6.97
C LEU A 87 9.75 -18.41 -6.19
N LYS A 88 9.76 -18.09 -4.90
CA LYS A 88 10.90 -18.35 -4.00
C LYS A 88 11.25 -19.83 -3.91
N ALA A 89 10.25 -20.71 -3.84
CA ALA A 89 10.49 -22.15 -3.80
C ALA A 89 11.16 -22.68 -5.10
N HIS A 90 10.85 -22.09 -6.26
CA HIS A 90 11.40 -22.47 -7.55
C HIS A 90 12.71 -21.74 -7.90
N HIS A 91 12.85 -20.50 -7.43
CA HIS A 91 13.97 -19.60 -7.74
C HIS A 91 14.56 -18.94 -6.49
N PRO A 92 15.06 -19.71 -5.50
CA PRO A 92 15.49 -19.17 -4.20
C PRO A 92 16.70 -18.24 -4.28
N GLN A 93 17.46 -18.26 -5.37
CA GLN A 93 18.60 -17.38 -5.60
C GLN A 93 18.15 -15.97 -6.06
N THR A 94 16.98 -15.87 -6.68
CA THR A 94 16.41 -14.60 -7.16
C THR A 94 15.50 -14.01 -6.08
N PHE A 95 14.59 -14.81 -5.54
CA PHE A 95 13.60 -14.39 -4.55
C PHE A 95 14.14 -14.62 -3.14
N THR A 96 14.95 -13.68 -2.65
CA THR A 96 15.72 -13.85 -1.41
C THR A 96 15.03 -13.32 -0.16
N MET A 97 14.04 -12.41 -0.27
CA MET A 97 13.33 -11.86 0.89
C MET A 97 12.59 -12.95 1.67
N PRO A 98 12.45 -12.79 3.00
CA PRO A 98 11.52 -13.61 3.77
C PRO A 98 10.09 -13.52 3.23
N VAL A 99 9.32 -14.59 3.42
CA VAL A 99 7.90 -14.60 3.04
C VAL A 99 7.08 -14.08 4.23
N PHE A 100 6.20 -13.09 4.00
CA PHE A 100 5.23 -12.66 5.00
C PHE A 100 4.44 -13.88 5.54
N PRO A 101 4.16 -14.03 6.85
CA PRO A 101 4.30 -13.04 7.91
C PRO A 101 5.65 -13.04 8.66
N GLN A 102 6.71 -13.64 8.10
CA GLN A 102 8.05 -13.62 8.70
C GLN A 102 8.62 -12.21 8.69
N ASP A 103 9.43 -11.87 9.71
CA ASP A 103 10.15 -10.60 9.76
C ASP A 103 11.06 -10.45 8.53
N GLY A 104 11.02 -9.27 7.92
CA GLY A 104 11.67 -8.97 6.63
C GLY A 104 10.80 -9.28 5.41
N GLY A 105 9.64 -9.91 5.58
CA GLY A 105 8.67 -10.13 4.50
C GLY A 105 7.85 -8.89 4.18
N LEU A 106 7.41 -8.76 2.92
CA LEU A 106 6.52 -7.69 2.50
C LEU A 106 5.07 -8.08 2.79
N MET A 107 4.32 -7.16 3.42
CA MET A 107 2.87 -7.22 3.60
C MET A 107 2.21 -6.21 2.64
N PRO A 108 1.72 -6.62 1.47
CA PRO A 108 1.16 -5.73 0.47
C PRO A 108 -0.06 -4.94 0.95
N PHE A 109 -0.09 -3.62 0.65
CA PHE A 109 -1.24 -2.75 0.89
C PHE A 109 -1.74 -2.03 -0.36
N ALA A 110 -1.03 -2.13 -1.48
CA ALA A 110 -1.44 -1.57 -2.75
C ALA A 110 -0.83 -2.32 -3.93
N VAL A 111 -1.42 -2.12 -5.10
CA VAL A 111 -0.91 -2.59 -6.39
C VAL A 111 -0.92 -1.45 -7.39
N THR A 112 0.06 -1.41 -8.29
CA THR A 112 0.10 -0.48 -9.44
C THR A 112 -0.61 -1.07 -10.65
N ASP A 113 -0.90 -0.24 -11.64
CA ASP A 113 -1.42 -0.71 -12.93
C ASP A 113 -0.39 -1.56 -13.71
N ASN A 114 0.89 -1.47 -13.37
CA ASN A 114 1.98 -2.30 -13.92
C ASN A 114 2.12 -3.67 -13.22
N GLY A 115 1.40 -3.90 -12.11
CA GLY A 115 1.49 -5.14 -11.33
C GLY A 115 2.49 -5.08 -10.16
N ASP A 116 3.16 -3.95 -9.92
CA ASP A 116 4.03 -3.80 -8.76
C ASP A 116 3.21 -3.73 -7.47
N TYR A 117 3.76 -4.25 -6.37
CA TYR A 117 3.11 -4.23 -5.07
C TYR A 117 3.85 -3.31 -4.09
N LEU A 118 3.10 -2.38 -3.50
CA LEU A 118 3.56 -1.59 -2.36
C LEU A 118 3.14 -2.31 -1.08
N GLY A 119 4.03 -2.35 -0.10
CA GLY A 119 3.74 -3.02 1.17
C GLY A 119 4.63 -2.54 2.30
N TRP A 120 4.36 -3.03 3.48
CA TRP A 120 5.24 -2.82 4.63
C TRP A 120 6.22 -4.00 4.74
N ILE A 121 7.48 -3.68 5.00
CA ILE A 121 8.46 -4.69 5.40
C ILE A 121 8.25 -4.94 6.89
N VAL A 122 7.57 -6.05 7.22
CA VAL A 122 7.26 -6.35 8.61
C VAL A 122 8.50 -6.68 9.42
N GLY A 123 8.51 -6.34 10.69
CA GLY A 123 9.66 -6.56 11.56
C GLY A 123 9.27 -6.69 13.03
N PRO A 124 10.25 -6.90 13.93
CA PRO A 124 10.00 -7.12 15.34
C PRO A 124 9.53 -5.86 16.10
N GLY A 125 9.69 -4.67 15.49
CA GLY A 125 9.10 -3.43 16.00
C GLY A 125 7.59 -3.34 15.77
N GLY A 126 6.96 -2.33 16.34
CA GLY A 126 5.54 -2.06 16.09
C GLY A 126 5.28 -1.65 14.64
N PRO A 127 4.04 -1.80 14.14
CA PRO A 127 3.70 -1.53 12.75
C PRO A 127 4.00 -0.09 12.31
N GLU A 128 4.03 0.86 13.23
CA GLU A 128 4.41 2.26 13.00
C GLU A 128 5.89 2.46 12.63
N THR A 129 6.74 1.42 12.81
CA THR A 129 8.18 1.46 12.50
C THR A 129 8.52 0.74 11.19
N TRP A 130 7.56 0.07 10.57
CA TRP A 130 7.84 -0.71 9.37
C TRP A 130 8.07 0.20 8.16
N PRO A 131 9.19 0.03 7.45
CA PRO A 131 9.47 0.77 6.23
C PRO A 131 8.53 0.32 5.09
N VAL A 132 8.31 1.20 4.14
CA VAL A 132 7.60 0.85 2.91
C VAL A 132 8.56 0.18 1.93
N GLY A 133 8.11 -0.88 1.27
CA GLY A 133 8.80 -1.55 0.19
C GLY A 133 7.95 -1.64 -1.07
N ILE A 134 8.59 -1.71 -2.23
CA ILE A 134 7.93 -1.90 -3.52
C ILE A 134 8.55 -3.13 -4.19
N TRP A 135 7.72 -4.13 -4.51
CA TRP A 135 8.08 -5.24 -5.39
C TRP A 135 7.74 -4.90 -6.83
N GLY A 136 8.71 -4.86 -7.71
CA GLY A 136 8.47 -5.00 -9.15
C GLY A 136 8.05 -6.43 -9.49
N GLU A 137 7.26 -6.62 -10.54
CA GLU A 137 6.69 -7.91 -10.93
C GLU A 137 7.78 -9.00 -11.14
N ASP A 138 8.93 -8.62 -11.70
CA ASP A 138 10.05 -9.53 -12.01
C ASP A 138 11.20 -9.47 -10.99
N GLU A 139 11.07 -8.71 -9.91
CA GLU A 139 12.15 -8.49 -8.95
C GLU A 139 11.99 -9.34 -7.69
N GLY A 140 13.05 -10.05 -7.34
CA GLY A 140 13.08 -10.91 -6.15
C GLY A 140 13.22 -10.17 -4.82
N VAL A 141 13.48 -8.86 -4.86
CA VAL A 141 13.69 -7.99 -3.70
C VAL A 141 12.94 -6.67 -3.86
N ALA A 142 12.47 -6.10 -2.74
CA ALA A 142 11.81 -4.81 -2.78
C ALA A 142 12.82 -3.64 -2.83
N GLU A 143 12.47 -2.58 -3.55
CA GLU A 143 13.04 -1.27 -3.29
C GLU A 143 12.48 -0.77 -1.95
N VAL A 144 13.36 -0.43 -0.98
CA VAL A 144 12.95 -0.14 0.40
C VAL A 144 13.14 1.34 0.73
N PHE A 145 12.09 1.97 1.25
CA PHE A 145 12.08 3.35 1.74
C PHE A 145 12.01 3.34 3.27
N PRO A 146 13.05 3.84 3.97
CA PRO A 146 13.16 3.73 5.44
C PRO A 146 12.24 4.72 6.16
N MET A 147 10.96 4.70 5.84
CA MET A 147 9.92 5.54 6.42
C MET A 147 8.59 4.79 6.49
N SER A 148 7.71 5.18 7.43
CA SER A 148 6.36 4.66 7.55
C SER A 148 5.45 5.19 6.41
N PHE A 149 4.23 4.66 6.32
CA PHE A 149 3.29 4.98 5.24
C PHE A 149 2.98 6.49 5.14
N GLY A 150 2.73 7.17 6.25
CA GLY A 150 2.33 8.59 6.24
C GLY A 150 3.37 9.50 5.55
N PRO A 151 4.63 9.56 6.01
CA PRO A 151 5.68 10.30 5.32
C PRO A 151 5.91 9.83 3.88
N PHE A 152 5.90 8.50 3.63
CA PHE A 152 6.07 7.95 2.29
C PHE A 152 5.04 8.50 1.31
N ILE A 153 3.74 8.50 1.67
CA ILE A 153 2.69 8.93 0.76
C ILE A 153 2.75 10.45 0.50
N VAL A 154 3.18 11.25 1.48
CA VAL A 154 3.39 12.70 1.30
C VAL A 154 4.46 12.97 0.25
N GLU A 155 5.64 12.37 0.40
CA GLU A 155 6.75 12.56 -0.54
C GLU A 155 6.44 12.03 -1.93
N LEU A 156 5.74 10.88 -2.00
CA LEU A 156 5.30 10.30 -3.26
C LEU A 156 4.32 11.22 -4.00
N VAL A 157 3.28 11.72 -3.33
CA VAL A 157 2.26 12.60 -3.92
C VAL A 157 2.87 13.90 -4.44
N LYS A 158 3.86 14.44 -3.75
CA LYS A 158 4.61 15.63 -4.19
C LYS A 158 5.57 15.35 -5.35
N GLY A 159 5.90 14.08 -5.64
CA GLY A 159 6.93 13.68 -6.57
C GLY A 159 8.35 13.95 -6.07
N GLU A 160 8.52 14.14 -4.77
CA GLU A 160 9.83 14.26 -4.10
C GLU A 160 10.49 12.88 -3.96
N LEU A 161 9.69 11.83 -3.85
CA LEU A 161 10.09 10.44 -3.89
C LEU A 161 9.56 9.79 -5.17
N ARG A 162 10.46 9.23 -5.98
CA ARG A 162 10.13 8.60 -7.26
C ARG A 162 10.72 7.19 -7.33
N PRO A 163 9.91 6.16 -7.00
CA PRO A 163 10.35 4.76 -7.09
C PRO A 163 10.79 4.38 -8.50
N GLN A 164 11.82 3.54 -8.61
CA GLN A 164 12.37 3.12 -9.91
C GLN A 164 11.38 2.28 -10.72
N ALA A 165 10.50 1.53 -10.05
CA ALA A 165 9.46 0.72 -10.69
C ALA A 165 8.34 1.56 -11.33
N PHE A 166 8.23 2.86 -11.02
CA PHE A 166 7.14 3.70 -11.49
C PHE A 166 7.48 4.39 -12.82
N PRO A 167 6.49 4.54 -13.73
CA PRO A 167 6.72 5.15 -15.03
C PRO A 167 7.00 6.66 -14.92
N GLU A 168 7.87 7.17 -15.79
CA GLU A 168 8.28 8.58 -15.79
C GLU A 168 7.11 9.55 -16.01
N ASP A 169 6.13 9.19 -16.83
CA ASP A 169 4.96 10.01 -17.15
C ASP A 169 3.98 10.17 -15.98
N LEU A 170 4.08 9.33 -14.94
CA LEU A 170 3.33 9.53 -13.68
C LEU A 170 3.61 10.90 -13.06
N TRP A 171 4.81 11.43 -13.27
CA TRP A 171 5.28 12.68 -12.67
C TRP A 171 4.99 13.94 -13.48
N ASP A 172 4.29 13.80 -14.61
CA ASP A 172 3.98 14.95 -15.49
C ASP A 172 2.93 15.89 -14.87
N ASN A 173 2.08 15.37 -13.98
CA ASN A 173 0.98 16.11 -13.34
C ASN A 173 1.05 16.03 -11.82
N LEU A 174 1.98 16.76 -11.22
CA LEU A 174 2.13 16.85 -9.77
C LEU A 174 1.33 18.04 -9.18
N PRO A 175 0.85 17.91 -7.92
CA PRO A 175 0.86 16.71 -7.08
C PRO A 175 -0.08 15.63 -7.62
N LEU A 176 0.20 14.36 -7.27
CA LEU A 176 -0.68 13.26 -7.67
C LEU A 176 -2.07 13.44 -7.03
N SER A 177 -3.12 13.10 -7.77
CA SER A 177 -4.51 13.19 -7.31
C SER A 177 -4.95 11.92 -6.55
N PHE A 178 -6.00 12.05 -5.73
CA PHE A 178 -6.70 10.92 -5.14
C PHE A 178 -8.00 10.63 -5.89
N GLU A 179 -8.21 9.37 -6.26
CA GLU A 179 -9.40 8.90 -6.98
C GLU A 179 -10.24 7.97 -6.09
N PRO A 180 -11.32 8.47 -5.43
CA PRO A 180 -12.12 7.67 -4.52
C PRO A 180 -12.86 6.51 -5.21
N ARG A 181 -13.01 6.55 -6.53
CA ARG A 181 -13.69 5.53 -7.34
C ARG A 181 -12.74 4.62 -8.13
N ALA A 182 -11.42 4.75 -7.97
CA ALA A 182 -10.43 3.94 -8.70
C ALA A 182 -10.58 2.44 -8.45
N GLN A 183 -11.23 2.03 -7.36
CA GLN A 183 -11.55 0.62 -7.06
C GLN A 183 -12.72 0.06 -7.89
N SER A 184 -13.41 0.87 -8.67
CA SER A 184 -14.59 0.49 -9.45
C SER A 184 -14.28 0.12 -10.91
N ARG A 185 -13.01 0.22 -11.34
CA ARG A 185 -12.57 -0.11 -12.70
C ARG A 185 -12.00 -1.51 -12.81
#